data_b90e9b065c1afbabd50279e14ed1d4c2
#
_entry.id   b90e9b065c1afbabd50279e14ed1d4c2
#
_cell.length_a   1.000
_cell.length_b   1.000
_cell.length_c   1.000
_cell.angle_alpha   90.00
_cell.angle_beta   90.00
_cell.angle_gamma   90.00
#
_symmetry.space_group_name_H-M   'P 1'
#
loop_
_entity.id
_entity.type
_entity.pdbx_description
1 polymer ?
#
loop_
_entity_poly.entity_id
_entity_poly.type
_entity_poly.pdbx_seq_one_letter_code
_entity_poly.pdbx_strand_id
1 'polypeptide(L)'
;MKSALTPILAMAEVAGRFLDDADLAAAKLPLERAEARLEAAEKLAIYHQDLVRDVIETLLPRSAAGTADLDRAIDRDLCLIQYCLVVGNTSPFDEWGRSPNRTAAVAGVKADIFKYIRDRGSAGLKLSPSAATELKFYLNYAINALK
;
A
#
# COMPACT_ATOMS: atom_id res chain seq x y z
N MET A 1 -11.34 -5.73 -9.79
CA MET A 1 -9.94 -5.34 -9.48
C MET A 1 -9.12 -5.31 -10.77
N LYS A 2 -8.35 -4.26 -10.97
CA LYS A 2 -7.54 -4.08 -12.19
C LYS A 2 -6.07 -4.25 -11.84
N SER A 3 -5.29 -4.96 -12.66
CA SER A 3 -3.84 -5.04 -12.54
C SER A 3 -3.14 -3.87 -13.24
N ALA A 4 -1.84 -3.71 -13.01
CA ALA A 4 -1.03 -2.71 -13.72
C ALA A 4 -1.00 -2.92 -15.24
N LEU A 5 -1.28 -4.14 -15.72
CA LEU A 5 -1.33 -4.52 -17.11
C LEU A 5 -2.71 -4.31 -17.77
N THR A 6 -3.76 -4.15 -16.97
CA THR A 6 -5.14 -4.04 -17.48
C THR A 6 -5.33 -2.96 -18.53
N PRO A 7 -4.76 -1.74 -18.41
CA PRO A 7 -4.92 -0.71 -19.45
C PRO A 7 -4.34 -1.13 -20.80
N ILE A 8 -3.18 -1.81 -20.80
CA ILE A 8 -2.51 -2.27 -22.02
C ILE A 8 -3.37 -3.33 -22.72
N LEU A 9 -3.86 -4.30 -21.97
CA LEU A 9 -4.71 -5.36 -22.49
C LEU A 9 -6.04 -4.83 -23.04
N ALA A 10 -6.65 -3.87 -22.32
CA ALA A 10 -7.92 -3.27 -22.74
C ALA A 10 -7.78 -2.52 -24.07
N MET A 11 -6.69 -1.81 -24.29
CA MET A 11 -6.43 -1.13 -25.58
C MET A 11 -6.30 -2.11 -26.75
N ALA A 12 -5.58 -3.21 -26.55
CA ALA A 12 -5.43 -4.23 -27.56
C ALA A 12 -6.75 -4.97 -27.84
N GLU A 13 -7.55 -5.26 -26.79
CA GLU A 13 -8.86 -5.90 -26.93
C GLU A 13 -9.83 -5.03 -27.73
N VAL A 14 -9.94 -3.73 -27.41
CA VAL A 14 -10.81 -2.78 -28.13
C VAL A 14 -10.42 -2.70 -29.61
N ALA A 15 -9.13 -2.76 -29.93
CA ALA A 15 -8.63 -2.75 -31.29
C ALA A 15 -8.76 -4.12 -31.99
N GLY A 16 -9.14 -5.18 -31.29
CA GLY A 16 -9.28 -6.54 -31.83
C GLY A 16 -7.96 -7.10 -32.40
N ARG A 17 -6.83 -6.76 -31.80
CA ARG A 17 -5.49 -7.10 -32.28
C ARG A 17 -4.63 -7.80 -31.25
N PHE A 18 -3.59 -8.49 -31.68
CA PHE A 18 -2.55 -8.96 -30.78
C PHE A 18 -1.76 -7.78 -30.20
N LEU A 19 -1.11 -8.02 -29.05
CA LEU A 19 -0.16 -7.06 -28.47
C LEU A 19 0.99 -6.84 -29.45
N ASP A 20 1.30 -5.59 -29.72
CA ASP A 20 2.43 -5.19 -30.53
C ASP A 20 3.69 -4.89 -29.68
N ASP A 21 4.79 -4.55 -30.33
CA ASP A 21 6.06 -4.26 -29.66
C ASP A 21 5.96 -3.07 -28.69
N ALA A 22 5.11 -2.09 -28.99
CA ALA A 22 4.87 -0.94 -28.11
C ALA A 22 4.10 -1.35 -26.85
N ASP A 23 3.09 -2.22 -26.97
CA ASP A 23 2.34 -2.78 -25.84
C ASP A 23 3.26 -3.63 -24.94
N LEU A 24 4.09 -4.47 -25.56
CA LEU A 24 5.05 -5.32 -24.84
C LEU A 24 6.11 -4.49 -24.13
N ALA A 25 6.62 -3.43 -24.75
CA ALA A 25 7.54 -2.49 -24.11
C ALA A 25 6.89 -1.75 -22.92
N ALA A 26 5.63 -1.34 -23.08
CA ALA A 26 4.88 -0.70 -22.00
C ALA A 26 4.58 -1.65 -20.83
N ALA A 27 4.42 -2.95 -21.09
CA ALA A 27 4.23 -3.98 -20.06
C ALA A 27 5.51 -4.30 -19.28
N LYS A 28 6.68 -4.04 -19.86
CA LYS A 28 7.97 -4.43 -19.30
C LYS A 28 8.23 -3.80 -17.92
N LEU A 29 8.02 -2.49 -17.78
CA LEU A 29 8.28 -1.78 -16.53
C LEU A 29 7.45 -2.29 -15.35
N PRO A 30 6.11 -2.46 -15.45
CA PRO A 30 5.33 -3.08 -14.38
C PRO A 30 5.79 -4.48 -14.02
N LEU A 31 6.26 -5.28 -14.98
CA LEU A 31 6.77 -6.64 -14.74
C LEU A 31 8.14 -6.61 -14.04
N GLU A 32 9.05 -5.73 -14.45
CA GLU A 32 10.36 -5.56 -13.81
C GLU A 32 10.22 -5.12 -12.34
N ARG A 33 9.23 -4.31 -12.02
CA ARG A 33 8.95 -3.85 -10.66
C ARG A 33 8.17 -4.85 -9.82
N ALA A 34 7.62 -5.92 -10.42
CA ALA A 34 6.79 -6.89 -9.71
C ALA A 34 7.55 -7.62 -8.60
N GLU A 35 8.80 -7.98 -8.83
CA GLU A 35 9.64 -8.65 -7.83
C GLU A 35 9.85 -7.76 -6.60
N ALA A 36 10.17 -6.49 -6.78
CA ALA A 36 10.33 -5.54 -5.69
C ALA A 36 9.03 -5.32 -4.91
N ARG A 37 7.89 -5.26 -5.60
CA ARG A 37 6.58 -5.17 -4.95
C ARG A 37 6.24 -6.42 -4.16
N LEU A 38 6.53 -7.59 -4.68
CA LEU A 38 6.28 -8.86 -3.99
C LEU A 38 7.18 -9.01 -2.75
N GLU A 39 8.44 -8.61 -2.82
CA GLU A 39 9.33 -8.54 -1.65
C GLU A 39 8.71 -7.65 -0.55
N ALA A 40 8.28 -6.45 -0.91
CA ALA A 40 7.65 -5.53 0.04
C ALA A 40 6.35 -6.11 0.63
N ALA A 41 5.52 -6.75 -0.20
CA ALA A 41 4.27 -7.37 0.22
C ALA A 41 4.50 -8.54 1.18
N GLU A 42 5.50 -9.38 0.93
CA GLU A 42 5.88 -10.51 1.78
C GLU A 42 6.39 -10.03 3.14
N LYS A 43 7.30 -9.07 3.15
CA LYS A 43 7.83 -8.51 4.39
C LYS A 43 6.74 -7.82 5.21
N LEU A 44 5.84 -7.10 4.56
CA LEU A 44 4.71 -6.48 5.24
C LEU A 44 3.80 -7.52 5.88
N ALA A 45 3.51 -8.63 5.19
CA ALA A 45 2.72 -9.73 5.74
C ALA A 45 3.36 -10.38 6.98
N ILE A 46 4.68 -10.50 6.99
CA ILE A 46 5.40 -11.12 8.12
C ILE A 46 5.46 -10.18 9.33
N TYR A 47 5.69 -8.88 9.11
CA TYR A 47 6.05 -7.93 10.16
C TYR A 47 4.95 -6.90 10.50
N HIS A 48 3.74 -6.98 9.90
CA HIS A 48 2.70 -5.96 10.11
C HIS A 48 2.32 -5.78 11.57
N GLN A 49 2.24 -6.86 12.35
CA GLN A 49 1.89 -6.77 13.78
C GLN A 49 2.96 -6.05 14.60
N ASP A 50 4.22 -6.29 14.31
CA ASP A 50 5.33 -5.61 14.97
C ASP A 50 5.37 -4.12 14.59
N LEU A 51 5.08 -3.80 13.32
CA LEU A 51 4.93 -2.42 12.86
C LEU A 51 3.80 -1.68 13.57
N VAL A 52 2.63 -2.30 13.68
CA VAL A 52 1.47 -1.70 14.36
C VAL A 52 1.78 -1.46 15.82
N ARG A 53 2.39 -2.43 16.49
CA ARG A 53 2.80 -2.31 17.90
C ARG A 53 3.79 -1.17 18.11
N ASP A 54 4.86 -1.12 17.32
CA ASP A 54 5.91 -0.09 17.39
C ASP A 54 5.33 1.32 17.21
N VAL A 55 4.46 1.48 16.24
CA VAL A 55 3.77 2.75 15.96
C VAL A 55 2.93 3.21 17.14
N ILE A 56 2.14 2.30 17.69
CA ILE A 56 1.23 2.63 18.80
C ILE A 56 2.01 2.97 20.06
N GLU A 57 3.04 2.20 20.39
CA GLU A 57 3.91 2.46 21.52
C GLU A 57 4.66 3.79 21.39
N THR A 58 5.01 4.19 20.15
CA THR A 58 5.79 5.39 19.90
C THR A 58 4.93 6.66 19.81
N LEU A 59 3.78 6.60 19.14
CA LEU A 59 2.99 7.79 18.80
C LEU A 59 1.80 8.02 19.70
N LEU A 60 1.28 6.98 20.39
CA LEU A 60 0.09 7.11 21.22
C LEU A 60 0.44 7.07 22.70
N PRO A 61 -0.14 7.97 23.51
CA PRO A 61 0.04 7.92 24.95
C PRO A 61 -0.59 6.64 25.53
N ARG A 62 0.08 6.00 26.48
CA ARG A 62 -0.33 4.73 27.12
C ARG A 62 -1.74 4.74 27.74
N SER A 63 -2.34 5.92 27.94
CA SER A 63 -3.66 6.13 28.53
C SER A 63 -4.79 6.33 27.53
N ALA A 64 -4.52 6.23 26.20
CA ALA A 64 -5.56 6.44 25.20
C ALA A 64 -6.53 5.25 25.17
N ALA A 65 -7.79 5.48 25.55
CA ALA A 65 -8.88 4.55 25.32
C ALA A 65 -9.14 4.39 23.80
N GLY A 66 -9.36 3.15 23.33
CA GLY A 66 -9.69 2.89 21.93
C GLY A 66 -8.51 2.47 21.04
N THR A 67 -7.34 2.14 21.61
CA THR A 67 -6.19 1.63 20.85
C THR A 67 -6.49 0.36 20.08
N ALA A 68 -7.31 -0.56 20.62
CA ALA A 68 -7.64 -1.83 19.98
C ALA A 68 -8.38 -1.66 18.63
N ASP A 69 -9.27 -0.68 18.52
CA ASP A 69 -9.98 -0.37 17.28
C ASP A 69 -9.07 0.32 16.28
N LEU A 70 -8.14 1.13 16.76
CA LEU A 70 -7.14 1.78 15.92
C LEU A 70 -6.13 0.75 15.38
N ASP A 71 -5.69 -0.20 16.20
CA ASP A 71 -4.82 -1.31 15.80
C ASP A 71 -5.42 -2.06 14.61
N ARG A 72 -6.68 -2.48 14.73
CA ARG A 72 -7.39 -3.19 13.66
C ARG A 72 -7.55 -2.35 12.41
N ALA A 73 -7.82 -1.06 12.57
CA ALA A 73 -7.98 -0.15 11.45
C ALA A 73 -6.67 0.07 10.69
N ILE A 74 -5.54 0.19 11.40
CA ILE A 74 -4.21 0.31 10.81
C ILE A 74 -3.83 -1.01 10.12
N ASP A 75 -4.03 -2.13 10.78
CA ASP A 75 -3.72 -3.45 10.24
C ASP A 75 -4.50 -3.72 8.95
N ARG A 76 -5.78 -3.37 8.92
CA ARG A 76 -6.59 -3.44 7.70
C ARG A 76 -6.05 -2.56 6.58
N ASP A 77 -5.67 -1.33 6.86
CA ASP A 77 -5.13 -0.42 5.86
C ASP A 77 -3.76 -0.91 5.33
N LEU A 78 -2.92 -1.51 6.19
CA LEU A 78 -1.68 -2.18 5.78
C LEU A 78 -1.95 -3.39 4.87
N CYS A 79 -3.01 -4.15 5.16
CA CYS A 79 -3.49 -5.22 4.29
C CYS A 79 -3.85 -4.71 2.89
N LEU A 80 -4.55 -3.58 2.80
CA LEU A 80 -4.88 -2.95 1.51
C LEU A 80 -3.65 -2.44 0.76
N ILE A 81 -2.65 -1.91 1.48
CA ILE A 81 -1.35 -1.54 0.90
C ILE A 81 -0.65 -2.78 0.34
N GLN A 82 -0.66 -3.89 1.07
CA GLN A 82 -0.13 -5.16 0.57
C GLN A 82 -0.83 -5.60 -0.74
N TYR A 83 -2.15 -5.50 -0.79
CA TYR A 83 -2.90 -5.83 -2.01
C TYR A 83 -2.53 -4.92 -3.18
N CYS A 84 -2.34 -3.63 -2.94
CA CYS A 84 -1.86 -2.69 -3.95
C CYS A 84 -0.47 -3.08 -4.49
N LEU A 85 0.44 -3.49 -3.61
CA LEU A 85 1.77 -3.98 -3.99
C LEU A 85 1.68 -5.21 -4.90
N VAL A 86 0.81 -6.18 -4.56
CA VAL A 86 0.64 -7.40 -5.35
C VAL A 86 0.06 -7.12 -6.73
N VAL A 87 -1.01 -6.32 -6.81
CA VAL A 87 -1.65 -6.02 -8.11
C VAL A 87 -0.94 -4.93 -8.91
N GLY A 88 -0.06 -4.16 -8.28
CA GLY A 88 0.74 -3.12 -8.93
C GLY A 88 0.00 -1.82 -9.22
N ASN A 89 -1.12 -1.54 -8.52
CA ASN A 89 -1.86 -0.29 -8.62
C ASN A 89 -2.64 0.00 -7.32
N THR A 90 -3.31 1.14 -7.25
CA THR A 90 -4.01 1.62 -6.05
C THR A 90 -5.46 1.16 -5.93
N SER A 91 -5.99 0.41 -6.91
CA SER A 91 -7.40 0.04 -6.93
C SER A 91 -7.91 -0.68 -5.68
N PRO A 92 -7.15 -1.58 -5.01
CA PRO A 92 -7.62 -2.18 -3.78
C PRO A 92 -7.89 -1.16 -2.68
N PHE A 93 -7.04 -0.15 -2.56
CA PHE A 93 -7.23 0.92 -1.58
C PHE A 93 -8.42 1.81 -1.94
N ASP A 94 -8.61 2.12 -3.21
CA ASP A 94 -9.71 2.96 -3.70
C ASP A 94 -11.08 2.26 -3.56
N GLU A 95 -11.14 0.97 -3.86
CA GLU A 95 -12.38 0.20 -3.83
C GLU A 95 -12.79 -0.18 -2.40
N TRP A 96 -11.84 -0.54 -1.54
CA TRP A 96 -12.10 -1.14 -0.23
C TRP A 96 -11.65 -0.28 0.96
N GLY A 97 -10.82 0.73 0.72
CA GLY A 97 -10.28 1.61 1.77
C GLY A 97 -11.25 2.70 2.24
N ARG A 98 -12.32 2.96 1.49
CA ARG A 98 -13.32 3.97 1.84
C ARG A 98 -14.27 3.44 2.91
N SER A 99 -13.99 3.80 4.16
CA SER A 99 -14.94 3.55 5.25
C SER A 99 -15.93 4.72 5.36
N PRO A 100 -17.25 4.47 5.38
CA PRO A 100 -18.25 5.53 5.51
C PRO A 100 -18.21 6.28 6.86
N ASN A 101 -17.55 5.73 7.86
CA ASN A 101 -17.53 6.27 9.23
C ASN A 101 -16.20 6.97 9.60
N ARG A 102 -15.47 7.55 8.64
CA ARG A 102 -14.24 8.29 8.92
C ARG A 102 -14.54 9.68 9.50
N THR A 103 -14.19 9.89 10.75
CA THR A 103 -14.07 11.23 11.29
C THR A 103 -12.73 11.85 10.86
N ALA A 104 -12.69 13.18 10.68
CA ALA A 104 -11.45 13.89 10.31
C ALA A 104 -10.31 13.67 11.33
N ALA A 105 -10.64 13.52 12.62
CA ALA A 105 -9.67 13.23 13.68
C ALA A 105 -9.00 11.87 13.50
N VAL A 106 -9.77 10.82 13.17
CA VAL A 106 -9.24 9.47 12.92
C VAL A 106 -8.38 9.46 11.66
N ALA A 107 -8.78 10.16 10.61
CA ALA A 107 -8.00 10.27 9.39
C ALA A 107 -6.64 10.95 9.62
N GLY A 108 -6.60 12.02 10.44
CA GLY A 108 -5.36 12.72 10.79
C GLY A 108 -4.38 11.84 11.56
N VAL A 109 -4.86 11.10 12.56
CA VAL A 109 -4.03 10.16 13.34
C VAL A 109 -3.48 9.05 12.43
N LYS A 110 -4.30 8.48 11.55
CA LYS A 110 -3.84 7.47 10.60
C LYS A 110 -2.79 8.02 9.63
N ALA A 111 -2.95 9.25 9.13
CA ALA A 111 -1.97 9.88 8.26
C ALA A 111 -0.60 10.00 8.95
N ASP A 112 -0.57 10.40 10.21
CA ASP A 112 0.67 10.49 10.99
C ASP A 112 1.31 9.13 11.26
N ILE A 113 0.51 8.10 11.49
CA ILE A 113 0.95 6.72 11.62
C ILE A 113 1.62 6.24 10.33
N PHE A 114 0.98 6.45 9.16
CA PHE A 114 1.58 6.05 7.89
C PHE A 114 2.83 6.85 7.53
N LYS A 115 2.92 8.12 7.90
CA LYS A 115 4.16 8.89 7.81
C LYS A 115 5.28 8.28 8.65
N TYR A 116 4.99 7.90 9.90
CA TYR A 116 5.95 7.23 10.76
C TYR A 116 6.43 5.90 10.15
N ILE A 117 5.52 5.06 9.68
CA ILE A 117 5.86 3.80 9.02
C ILE A 117 6.74 4.04 7.80
N ARG A 118 6.39 5.00 6.97
CA ARG A 118 7.15 5.37 5.77
C ARG A 118 8.57 5.83 6.11
N ASP A 119 8.72 6.67 7.12
CA ASP A 119 9.96 7.38 7.39
C ASP A 119 10.87 6.64 8.38
N ARG A 120 10.32 5.81 9.27
CA ARG A 120 11.03 5.12 10.34
C ARG A 120 10.70 3.64 10.47
N GLY A 121 9.43 3.29 10.58
CA GLY A 121 9.00 1.92 10.87
C GLY A 121 9.42 0.91 9.78
N SER A 122 9.42 1.31 8.52
CA SER A 122 9.81 0.45 7.41
C SER A 122 11.28 0.01 7.41
N ALA A 123 12.15 0.70 8.15
CA ALA A 123 13.55 0.30 8.30
C ALA A 123 13.70 -1.11 8.93
N GLY A 124 12.80 -1.48 9.84
CA GLY A 124 12.75 -2.81 10.46
C GLY A 124 12.43 -3.95 9.51
N LEU A 125 11.84 -3.67 8.35
CA LEU A 125 11.49 -4.66 7.33
C LEU A 125 12.71 -5.16 6.54
N LYS A 126 13.82 -4.47 6.58
CA LYS A 126 15.06 -4.81 5.83
C LYS A 126 14.81 -5.04 4.35
N LEU A 127 14.09 -4.11 3.73
CA LEU A 127 13.77 -4.15 2.30
C LEU A 127 14.98 -3.79 1.44
N SER A 128 15.05 -4.39 0.23
CA SER A 128 15.93 -3.86 -0.81
C SER A 128 15.56 -2.42 -1.16
N PRO A 129 16.48 -1.61 -1.73
CA PRO A 129 16.18 -0.23 -2.11
C PRO A 129 14.98 -0.11 -3.05
N SER A 130 14.83 -1.04 -4.00
CA SER A 130 13.71 -1.08 -4.93
C SER A 130 12.39 -1.40 -4.22
N ALA A 131 12.37 -2.40 -3.33
CA ALA A 131 11.19 -2.76 -2.54
C ALA A 131 10.78 -1.63 -1.58
N ALA A 132 11.75 -0.96 -0.96
CA ALA A 132 11.50 0.21 -0.11
C ALA A 132 10.86 1.37 -0.90
N THR A 133 11.29 1.60 -2.13
CA THR A 133 10.71 2.60 -3.03
C THR A 133 9.25 2.27 -3.38
N GLU A 134 8.97 1.00 -3.69
CA GLU A 134 7.61 0.54 -3.97
C GLU A 134 6.69 0.72 -2.74
N LEU A 135 7.13 0.29 -1.56
CA LEU A 135 6.35 0.46 -0.34
C LEU A 135 6.07 1.94 -0.04
N LYS A 136 7.07 2.80 -0.16
CA LYS A 136 6.91 4.26 0.05
C LYS A 136 5.89 4.87 -0.90
N PHE A 137 5.84 4.43 -2.15
CA PHE A 137 4.86 4.91 -3.12
C PHE A 137 3.42 4.67 -2.63
N TYR A 138 3.11 3.44 -2.21
CA TYR A 138 1.75 3.10 -1.73
C TYR A 138 1.43 3.71 -0.37
N LEU A 139 2.40 3.85 0.54
CA LEU A 139 2.22 4.59 1.79
C LEU A 139 1.93 6.07 1.54
N ASN A 140 2.63 6.72 0.62
CA ASN A 140 2.34 8.10 0.22
C ASN A 140 0.94 8.24 -0.37
N TYR A 141 0.52 7.28 -1.19
CA TYR A 141 -0.84 7.26 -1.71
C TYR A 141 -1.88 7.18 -0.58
N ALA A 142 -1.71 6.27 0.36
CA ALA A 142 -2.59 6.14 1.52
C ALA A 142 -2.65 7.42 2.36
N ILE A 143 -1.49 8.06 2.63
CA ILE A 143 -1.41 9.34 3.36
C ILE A 143 -2.21 10.43 2.64
N ASN A 144 -2.10 10.52 1.33
CA ASN A 144 -2.81 11.54 0.54
C ASN A 144 -4.32 11.26 0.46
N ALA A 145 -4.72 10.00 0.44
CA ALA A 145 -6.13 9.61 0.45
C ALA A 145 -6.82 9.87 1.80
N LEU A 146 -6.04 10.09 2.88
CA LEU A 146 -6.54 10.38 4.22
C LEU A 146 -6.64 11.89 4.52
N LYS A 147 -6.18 12.74 3.62
CA LYS A 147 -6.35 14.20 3.72
C LYS A 147 -7.73 14.60 3.24
#